data_cea5340229ef0549aa3848a5f544dfea
#
_entry.id   cea5340229ef0549aa3848a5f544dfea
#
_cell.length_a   1.000
_cell.length_b   1.000
_cell.length_c   1.000
_cell.angle_alpha   90.00
_cell.angle_beta   90.00
_cell.angle_gamma   90.00
#
_symmetry.space_group_name_H-M   'P 1'
#
loop_
_entity.id
_entity.type
_entity.pdbx_description
1 polymer ?
#
loop_
_entity_poly.entity_id
_entity_poly.type
_entity_poly.pdbx_seq_one_letter_code
_entity_poly.pdbx_strand_id
1 'polypeptide(L)'
;EPPPFAQPAKDALGPFSDTDVLDVTGRLTEDEVLIRATARQYCQEKLAPRIVEANRHELVDRDIFREMGSLGLLGAQLDGYGCSGVSSNAYGLIANEVERVDSSYRSMLSVQSSLVMHPIHKFGSEDQKARLLPLLAAGELVGCFGLTEPDAGSDPSGMATRATYDGTTGEFVLNGAKHWITNAPIADVCVVWARLDGVVRGFIVERGMHGLSTPKIPGKFSLRASPTGSIVMEDCRIPRDNILPKASGLQSAFSCLNSARFGISWGALGAAEACYEVARDYVSDRIQFGAPLSANQLVQKKLADVVTELSLGYCAVQRLGELKDHGRASVEALSLLKRNSCGKALDIARTCRDLLGGNGIQDEYHVIRHCMNLE
;
A
#
# COMPACT_ATOMS: atom_id res chain seq x y z
N GLU A 1 10.72 -39.12 38.74
CA GLU A 1 9.83 -38.66 37.69
C GLU A 1 9.30 -37.27 38.10
N PRO A 2 9.37 -36.22 37.27
CA PRO A 2 8.71 -34.97 37.59
C PRO A 2 7.19 -35.20 37.57
N PRO A 3 6.41 -34.52 38.43
CA PRO A 3 4.95 -34.66 38.44
C PRO A 3 4.39 -34.30 37.06
N PRO A 4 3.41 -35.07 36.55
CA PRO A 4 2.79 -34.74 35.28
C PRO A 4 2.13 -33.34 35.41
N PHE A 5 2.52 -32.42 34.55
CA PHE A 5 1.79 -31.18 34.42
C PHE A 5 0.33 -31.51 34.15
N ALA A 6 -0.55 -31.12 35.05
CA ALA A 6 -1.97 -31.26 34.84
C ALA A 6 -2.33 -30.55 33.53
N GLN A 7 -2.78 -31.31 32.53
CA GLN A 7 -3.32 -30.68 31.32
C GLN A 7 -4.54 -29.85 31.76
N PRO A 8 -4.60 -28.56 31.40
CA PRO A 8 -5.78 -27.77 31.67
C PRO A 8 -6.99 -28.47 31.05
N ALA A 9 -8.13 -28.42 31.74
CA ALA A 9 -9.37 -28.99 31.24
C ALA A 9 -9.64 -28.40 29.85
N LYS A 10 -9.67 -29.25 28.82
CA LYS A 10 -9.84 -28.84 27.41
C LYS A 10 -11.12 -28.03 27.13
N ASP A 11 -12.06 -28.06 28.08
CA ASP A 11 -13.40 -27.47 27.95
C ASP A 11 -13.47 -26.00 28.37
N ALA A 12 -12.37 -25.39 28.86
CA ALA A 12 -12.36 -24.02 29.37
C ALA A 12 -11.64 -23.02 28.47
N LEU A 13 -10.93 -23.47 27.44
CA LEU A 13 -10.17 -22.61 26.53
C LEU A 13 -10.67 -22.80 25.10
N GLY A 14 -10.79 -21.69 24.36
CA GLY A 14 -11.12 -21.71 22.94
C GLY A 14 -10.07 -22.44 22.08
N PRO A 15 -10.38 -22.80 20.83
CA PRO A 15 -9.42 -23.43 19.93
C PRO A 15 -8.27 -22.47 19.63
N PHE A 16 -7.03 -22.99 19.64
CA PHE A 16 -5.86 -22.20 19.25
C PHE A 16 -5.77 -22.12 17.73
N SER A 17 -5.59 -20.89 17.21
CA SER A 17 -5.22 -20.62 15.82
C SER A 17 -3.92 -19.82 15.80
N ASP A 18 -2.90 -20.33 15.15
CA ASP A 18 -1.59 -19.66 15.03
C ASP A 18 -1.60 -18.43 14.08
N THR A 19 -2.64 -18.30 13.27
CA THR A 19 -2.85 -17.16 12.38
C THR A 19 -3.84 -16.12 12.93
N ASP A 20 -4.59 -16.46 13.98
CA ASP A 20 -5.56 -15.55 14.62
C ASP A 20 -5.71 -15.84 16.13
N VAL A 21 -4.60 -15.70 16.86
CA VAL A 21 -4.52 -16.03 18.30
C VAL A 21 -5.48 -15.20 19.16
N LEU A 22 -5.75 -13.97 18.78
CA LEU A 22 -6.58 -13.03 19.53
C LEU A 22 -7.98 -12.83 18.94
N ASP A 23 -8.41 -13.75 18.06
CA ASP A 23 -9.73 -13.75 17.42
C ASP A 23 -10.10 -12.37 16.82
N VAL A 24 -9.14 -11.78 16.10
CA VAL A 24 -9.32 -10.51 15.40
C VAL A 24 -10.39 -10.64 14.32
N THR A 25 -10.44 -11.80 13.66
CA THR A 25 -11.42 -12.13 12.62
C THR A 25 -12.85 -12.16 13.18
N GLY A 26 -13.04 -12.66 14.41
CA GLY A 26 -14.36 -12.72 15.07
C GLY A 26 -14.98 -11.33 15.37
N ARG A 27 -14.20 -10.26 15.23
CA ARG A 27 -14.67 -8.87 15.38
C ARG A 27 -15.06 -8.20 14.06
N LEU A 28 -14.82 -8.86 12.92
CA LEU A 28 -15.18 -8.32 11.61
C LEU A 28 -16.68 -8.45 11.37
N THR A 29 -17.24 -7.47 10.66
CA THR A 29 -18.62 -7.55 10.16
C THR A 29 -18.71 -8.57 9.03
N GLU A 30 -19.93 -9.03 8.73
CA GLU A 30 -20.17 -9.96 7.61
C GLU A 30 -19.66 -9.37 6.27
N ASP A 31 -19.85 -8.07 6.03
CA ASP A 31 -19.36 -7.38 4.85
C ASP A 31 -17.81 -7.35 4.81
N GLU A 32 -17.16 -7.10 5.93
CA GLU A 32 -15.68 -7.10 6.02
C GLU A 32 -15.10 -8.49 5.75
N VAL A 33 -15.75 -9.55 6.24
CA VAL A 33 -15.38 -10.95 5.96
C VAL A 33 -15.52 -11.26 4.47
N LEU A 34 -16.65 -10.84 3.84
CA LEU A 34 -16.89 -11.07 2.42
C LEU A 34 -15.89 -10.31 1.54
N ILE A 35 -15.63 -9.04 1.86
CA ILE A 35 -14.65 -8.22 1.15
C ILE A 35 -13.25 -8.81 1.24
N ARG A 36 -12.84 -9.26 2.44
CA ARG A 36 -11.56 -9.96 2.63
C ARG A 36 -11.48 -11.22 1.77
N ALA A 37 -12.53 -12.04 1.79
CA ALA A 37 -12.56 -13.30 1.02
C ALA A 37 -12.45 -13.02 -0.49
N THR A 38 -13.18 -12.04 -1.01
CA THR A 38 -13.14 -11.62 -2.41
C THR A 38 -11.75 -11.11 -2.81
N ALA A 39 -11.16 -10.24 -1.99
CA ALA A 39 -9.82 -9.72 -2.23
C ALA A 39 -8.77 -10.85 -2.20
N ARG A 40 -8.85 -11.76 -1.22
CA ARG A 40 -7.97 -12.93 -1.10
C ARG A 40 -8.04 -13.84 -2.32
N GLN A 41 -9.26 -14.18 -2.75
CA GLN A 41 -9.46 -15.01 -3.93
C GLN A 41 -8.81 -14.39 -5.16
N TYR A 42 -9.09 -13.13 -5.44
CA TYR A 42 -8.48 -12.42 -6.56
C TYR A 42 -6.94 -12.40 -6.46
N CYS A 43 -6.41 -12.07 -5.29
CA CYS A 43 -4.97 -11.97 -5.07
C CYS A 43 -4.27 -13.31 -5.30
N GLN A 44 -4.83 -14.42 -4.78
CA GLN A 44 -4.24 -15.75 -4.93
C GLN A 44 -4.38 -16.31 -6.35
N GLU A 45 -5.55 -16.12 -6.99
CA GLU A 45 -5.81 -16.68 -8.31
C GLU A 45 -5.21 -15.85 -9.45
N LYS A 46 -5.10 -14.53 -9.30
CA LYS A 46 -4.69 -13.62 -10.38
C LYS A 46 -3.33 -12.95 -10.16
N LEU A 47 -3.04 -12.47 -8.96
CA LEU A 47 -1.80 -11.72 -8.71
C LEU A 47 -0.63 -12.63 -8.35
N ALA A 48 -0.83 -13.63 -7.49
CA ALA A 48 0.23 -14.51 -7.02
C ALA A 48 0.93 -15.28 -8.17
N PRO A 49 0.25 -15.80 -9.20
CA PRO A 49 0.92 -16.48 -10.31
C PRO A 49 1.81 -15.56 -11.17
N ARG A 50 1.58 -14.25 -11.15
CA ARG A 50 2.29 -13.28 -12.00
C ARG A 50 3.54 -12.70 -11.33
N ILE A 51 3.62 -12.74 -9.99
CA ILE A 51 4.53 -11.87 -9.24
C ILE A 51 6.00 -12.23 -9.41
N VAL A 52 6.36 -13.51 -9.51
CA VAL A 52 7.76 -13.92 -9.64
C VAL A 52 8.37 -13.35 -10.93
N GLU A 53 7.72 -13.54 -12.06
CA GLU A 53 8.18 -13.02 -13.35
C GLU A 53 8.11 -11.49 -13.40
N ALA A 54 7.05 -10.89 -12.85
CA ALA A 54 6.94 -9.44 -12.77
C ALA A 54 8.08 -8.82 -11.95
N ASN A 55 8.44 -9.43 -10.83
CA ASN A 55 9.55 -8.98 -10.00
C ASN A 55 10.91 -9.18 -10.68
N ARG A 56 11.18 -10.34 -11.28
CA ARG A 56 12.43 -10.63 -11.98
C ARG A 56 12.74 -9.61 -13.08
N HIS A 57 11.71 -9.27 -13.88
CA HIS A 57 11.86 -8.49 -15.10
C HIS A 57 11.38 -7.05 -15.01
N GLU A 58 11.00 -6.58 -13.81
CA GLU A 58 10.39 -5.24 -13.60
C GLU A 58 9.20 -4.97 -14.52
N LEU A 59 8.36 -6.00 -14.71
CA LEU A 59 7.17 -5.92 -15.55
C LEU A 59 5.99 -5.35 -14.78
N VAL A 60 5.19 -4.56 -15.48
CA VAL A 60 3.95 -4.00 -14.97
C VAL A 60 2.84 -4.35 -15.94
N ASP A 61 1.85 -5.06 -15.44
CA ASP A 61 0.62 -5.33 -16.16
C ASP A 61 -0.43 -4.28 -15.78
N ARG A 62 -0.76 -3.39 -16.73
CA ARG A 62 -1.73 -2.32 -16.51
C ARG A 62 -3.15 -2.86 -16.31
N ASP A 63 -3.48 -4.04 -16.82
CA ASP A 63 -4.82 -4.61 -16.70
C ASP A 63 -5.17 -4.96 -15.24
N ILE A 64 -4.17 -5.07 -14.36
CA ILE A 64 -4.38 -5.21 -12.91
C ILE A 64 -5.26 -4.08 -12.34
N PHE A 65 -5.16 -2.85 -12.86
CA PHE A 65 -6.03 -1.75 -12.40
C PHE A 65 -7.49 -2.00 -12.78
N ARG A 66 -7.77 -2.48 -13.99
CA ARG A 66 -9.13 -2.83 -14.43
C ARG A 66 -9.69 -4.02 -13.67
N GLU A 67 -8.85 -5.02 -13.41
CA GLU A 67 -9.22 -6.19 -12.61
C GLU A 67 -9.62 -5.75 -11.19
N MET A 68 -8.78 -4.93 -10.52
CA MET A 68 -9.07 -4.38 -9.20
C MET A 68 -10.31 -3.46 -9.22
N GLY A 69 -10.46 -2.64 -10.25
CA GLY A 69 -11.61 -1.75 -10.45
C GLY A 69 -12.92 -2.52 -10.58
N SER A 70 -12.94 -3.61 -11.37
CA SER A 70 -14.12 -4.46 -11.55
C SER A 70 -14.62 -5.11 -10.25
N LEU A 71 -13.72 -5.26 -9.27
CA LEU A 71 -14.03 -5.79 -7.94
C LEU A 71 -14.31 -4.70 -6.90
N GLY A 72 -14.30 -3.41 -7.30
CA GLY A 72 -14.52 -2.28 -6.39
C GLY A 72 -13.37 -2.05 -5.38
N LEU A 73 -12.16 -2.54 -5.66
CA LEU A 73 -11.02 -2.41 -4.74
C LEU A 73 -10.32 -1.04 -4.84
N LEU A 74 -10.51 -0.33 -5.96
CA LEU A 74 -9.91 0.99 -6.17
C LEU A 74 -10.79 2.08 -5.58
N GLY A 75 -10.21 2.97 -4.77
CA GLY A 75 -10.94 4.04 -4.10
C GLY A 75 -12.01 3.53 -3.11
N ALA A 76 -11.90 2.31 -2.64
CA ALA A 76 -12.94 1.59 -1.89
C ALA A 76 -13.53 2.36 -0.69
N GLN A 77 -12.74 3.25 -0.04
CA GLN A 77 -13.21 4.08 1.09
C GLN A 77 -13.99 5.35 0.70
N LEU A 78 -14.06 5.67 -0.60
CA LEU A 78 -14.70 6.91 -1.07
C LEU A 78 -16.19 6.68 -1.32
N ASP A 79 -16.99 7.70 -1.02
CA ASP A 79 -18.42 7.68 -1.28
C ASP A 79 -18.75 8.21 -2.67
N GLY A 80 -19.63 7.52 -3.39
CA GLY A 80 -20.10 7.93 -4.71
C GLY A 80 -19.09 7.69 -5.84
N TYR A 81 -19.40 8.20 -7.03
CA TYR A 81 -18.55 8.15 -8.23
C TYR A 81 -18.08 6.73 -8.63
N GLY A 82 -18.89 5.70 -8.35
CA GLY A 82 -18.53 4.30 -8.64
C GLY A 82 -17.64 3.63 -7.62
N CYS A 83 -17.32 4.29 -6.52
CA CYS A 83 -16.57 3.74 -5.40
C CYS A 83 -17.48 3.00 -4.41
N SER A 84 -16.92 2.04 -3.66
CA SER A 84 -17.71 1.10 -2.84
C SER A 84 -18.17 1.68 -1.48
N GLY A 85 -17.53 2.74 -0.95
CA GLY A 85 -17.88 3.35 0.34
C GLY A 85 -17.71 2.44 1.54
N VAL A 86 -16.69 1.56 1.54
CA VAL A 86 -16.48 0.55 2.59
C VAL A 86 -15.82 1.14 3.84
N SER A 87 -15.93 0.40 4.96
CA SER A 87 -15.28 0.76 6.22
C SER A 87 -13.75 0.86 6.08
N SER A 88 -13.12 1.56 7.03
CA SER A 88 -11.65 1.62 7.07
C SER A 88 -11.03 0.25 7.26
N ASN A 89 -11.62 -0.61 8.09
CA ASN A 89 -11.14 -1.97 8.27
C ASN A 89 -11.25 -2.80 6.98
N ALA A 90 -12.36 -2.70 6.25
CA ALA A 90 -12.51 -3.36 4.96
C ALA A 90 -11.42 -2.96 3.96
N TYR A 91 -11.11 -1.65 3.84
CA TYR A 91 -9.98 -1.19 3.02
C TYR A 91 -8.63 -1.70 3.53
N GLY A 92 -8.46 -1.75 4.86
CA GLY A 92 -7.28 -2.34 5.49
C GLY A 92 -7.09 -3.81 5.10
N LEU A 93 -8.15 -4.59 5.13
CA LEU A 93 -8.16 -6.00 4.72
C LEU A 93 -7.84 -6.17 3.22
N ILE A 94 -8.37 -5.30 2.36
CA ILE A 94 -8.00 -5.27 0.93
C ILE A 94 -6.49 -5.03 0.79
N ALA A 95 -5.95 -4.00 1.45
CA ALA A 95 -4.53 -3.69 1.40
C ALA A 95 -3.66 -4.84 1.93
N ASN A 96 -4.12 -5.52 2.98
CA ASN A 96 -3.48 -6.68 3.58
C ASN A 96 -3.38 -7.85 2.57
N GLU A 97 -4.50 -8.25 1.97
CA GLU A 97 -4.51 -9.38 1.03
C GLU A 97 -3.70 -9.10 -0.26
N VAL A 98 -3.69 -7.85 -0.73
CA VAL A 98 -2.87 -7.46 -1.88
C VAL A 98 -1.38 -7.49 -1.53
N GLU A 99 -0.97 -7.01 -0.34
CA GLU A 99 0.43 -7.00 0.06
C GLU A 99 0.94 -8.37 0.52
N ARG A 100 0.06 -9.30 0.90
CA ARG A 100 0.40 -10.72 1.06
C ARG A 100 1.02 -11.30 -0.21
N VAL A 101 0.59 -10.82 -1.39
CA VAL A 101 1.23 -11.19 -2.66
C VAL A 101 2.49 -10.38 -2.88
N ASP A 102 2.38 -9.03 -2.88
CA ASP A 102 3.54 -8.16 -3.06
C ASP A 102 3.24 -6.69 -2.72
N SER A 103 4.21 -6.04 -2.09
CA SER A 103 4.15 -4.60 -1.79
C SER A 103 4.07 -3.73 -3.05
N SER A 104 4.54 -4.20 -4.22
CA SER A 104 4.40 -3.47 -5.49
C SER A 104 2.94 -3.26 -5.85
N TYR A 105 2.14 -4.33 -5.81
CA TYR A 105 0.72 -4.27 -6.12
C TYR A 105 -0.07 -3.43 -5.10
N ARG A 106 0.25 -3.58 -3.80
CA ARG A 106 -0.37 -2.73 -2.78
C ARG A 106 0.02 -1.26 -2.97
N SER A 107 1.25 -0.96 -3.36
CA SER A 107 1.67 0.42 -3.64
C SER A 107 0.87 1.02 -4.81
N MET A 108 0.66 0.26 -5.89
CA MET A 108 -0.16 0.68 -7.03
C MET A 108 -1.59 1.00 -6.60
N LEU A 109 -2.25 0.09 -5.85
CA LEU A 109 -3.59 0.28 -5.29
C LEU A 109 -3.65 1.49 -4.36
N SER A 110 -2.67 1.66 -3.48
CA SER A 110 -2.64 2.75 -2.49
C SER A 110 -2.44 4.11 -3.16
N VAL A 111 -1.57 4.21 -4.16
CA VAL A 111 -1.37 5.47 -4.92
C VAL A 111 -2.65 5.85 -5.65
N GLN A 112 -3.27 4.91 -6.35
CA GLN A 112 -4.55 5.14 -7.04
C GLN A 112 -5.61 5.65 -6.06
N SER A 113 -5.86 4.93 -4.97
CA SER A 113 -6.95 5.19 -4.03
C SER A 113 -6.70 6.39 -3.11
N SER A 114 -5.54 6.39 -2.42
CA SER A 114 -5.27 7.34 -1.33
C SER A 114 -4.57 8.63 -1.80
N LEU A 115 -3.81 8.58 -2.89
CA LEU A 115 -2.98 9.69 -3.34
C LEU A 115 -3.48 10.38 -4.62
N VAL A 116 -4.35 9.70 -5.40
CA VAL A 116 -4.96 10.27 -6.60
C VAL A 116 -6.46 10.50 -6.41
N MET A 117 -7.22 9.44 -6.14
CA MET A 117 -8.68 9.56 -6.01
C MET A 117 -9.07 10.38 -4.78
N HIS A 118 -8.41 10.17 -3.64
CA HIS A 118 -8.69 10.92 -2.41
C HIS A 118 -8.51 12.45 -2.57
N PRO A 119 -7.40 13.00 -3.08
CA PRO A 119 -7.29 14.45 -3.28
C PRO A 119 -8.28 15.02 -4.30
N ILE A 120 -8.60 14.28 -5.38
CA ILE A 120 -9.63 14.69 -6.33
C ILE A 120 -10.99 14.74 -5.64
N HIS A 121 -11.36 13.70 -4.87
CA HIS A 121 -12.60 13.64 -4.12
C HIS A 121 -12.71 14.76 -3.09
N LYS A 122 -11.64 15.02 -2.34
CA LYS A 122 -11.63 15.98 -1.24
C LYS A 122 -11.50 17.42 -1.68
N PHE A 123 -10.65 17.70 -2.68
CA PHE A 123 -10.23 19.03 -3.06
C PHE A 123 -10.66 19.46 -4.47
N GLY A 124 -11.17 18.53 -5.27
CA GLY A 124 -11.62 18.79 -6.63
C GLY A 124 -12.95 19.56 -6.70
N SER A 125 -13.21 20.15 -7.87
CA SER A 125 -14.53 20.61 -8.25
C SER A 125 -15.46 19.43 -8.54
N GLU A 126 -16.78 19.66 -8.59
CA GLU A 126 -17.73 18.58 -8.94
C GLU A 126 -17.50 18.05 -10.37
N ASP A 127 -17.13 18.93 -11.30
CA ASP A 127 -16.79 18.54 -12.68
C ASP A 127 -15.54 17.65 -12.74
N GLN A 128 -14.48 17.99 -11.97
CA GLN A 128 -13.29 17.15 -11.86
C GLN A 128 -13.62 15.78 -11.28
N LYS A 129 -14.43 15.72 -10.22
CA LYS A 129 -14.86 14.48 -9.59
C LYS A 129 -15.68 13.61 -10.55
N ALA A 130 -16.71 14.20 -11.17
CA ALA A 130 -17.60 13.48 -12.10
C ALA A 130 -16.84 12.97 -13.33
N ARG A 131 -15.84 13.69 -13.81
CA ARG A 131 -15.04 13.31 -14.97
C ARG A 131 -14.01 12.24 -14.66
N LEU A 132 -13.34 12.30 -13.53
CA LEU A 132 -12.15 11.48 -13.27
C LEU A 132 -12.41 10.28 -12.35
N LEU A 133 -13.19 10.47 -11.27
CA LEU A 133 -13.31 9.43 -10.24
C LEU A 133 -13.94 8.13 -10.77
N PRO A 134 -15.00 8.13 -11.61
CA PRO A 134 -15.54 6.88 -12.13
C PRO A 134 -14.53 6.08 -12.96
N LEU A 135 -13.74 6.75 -13.79
CA LEU A 135 -12.73 6.10 -14.64
C LEU A 135 -11.54 5.58 -13.82
N LEU A 136 -11.15 6.31 -12.78
CA LEU A 136 -10.10 5.89 -11.84
C LEU A 136 -10.59 4.71 -10.97
N ALA A 137 -11.86 4.71 -10.55
CA ALA A 137 -12.46 3.61 -9.79
C ALA A 137 -12.58 2.33 -10.62
N ALA A 138 -12.94 2.45 -11.90
CA ALA A 138 -12.99 1.33 -12.85
C ALA A 138 -11.58 0.85 -13.27
N GLY A 139 -10.50 1.59 -12.94
CA GLY A 139 -9.14 1.27 -13.38
C GLY A 139 -8.89 1.53 -14.88
N GLU A 140 -9.77 2.26 -15.55
CA GLU A 140 -9.58 2.69 -16.93
C GLU A 140 -8.50 3.78 -17.03
N LEU A 141 -8.45 4.68 -16.04
CA LEU A 141 -7.38 5.64 -15.86
C LEU A 141 -6.48 5.22 -14.69
N VAL A 142 -5.18 5.37 -14.88
CA VAL A 142 -4.16 5.18 -13.86
C VAL A 142 -3.65 6.54 -13.40
N GLY A 143 -3.53 6.72 -12.09
CA GLY A 143 -3.05 7.95 -11.51
C GLY A 143 -1.70 7.82 -10.82
N CYS A 144 -1.00 8.96 -10.68
CA CYS A 144 0.19 9.09 -9.86
C CYS A 144 0.18 10.39 -9.04
N PHE A 145 1.08 10.47 -8.03
CA PHE A 145 1.12 11.56 -7.07
C PHE A 145 2.51 12.20 -7.01
N GLY A 146 2.65 13.40 -7.55
CA GLY A 146 3.91 14.13 -7.66
C GLY A 146 4.09 15.13 -6.51
N LEU A 147 4.71 14.71 -5.41
CA LEU A 147 5.09 15.58 -4.29
C LEU A 147 6.62 15.69 -4.18
N THR A 148 7.30 14.54 -4.02
CA THR A 148 8.74 14.43 -3.80
C THR A 148 9.54 14.94 -4.99
N GLU A 149 10.61 15.69 -4.73
CA GLU A 149 11.56 16.20 -5.72
C GLU A 149 12.96 15.64 -5.46
N PRO A 150 13.90 15.69 -6.43
CA PRO A 150 15.26 15.23 -6.22
C PRO A 150 15.91 15.83 -4.95
N ASP A 151 15.70 17.12 -4.69
CA ASP A 151 16.30 17.86 -3.58
C ASP A 151 15.32 18.14 -2.42
N ALA A 152 14.08 17.66 -2.51
CA ALA A 152 13.03 17.86 -1.50
C ALA A 152 12.25 16.54 -1.25
N GLY A 153 12.88 15.61 -0.54
CA GLY A 153 12.31 14.31 -0.15
C GLY A 153 11.67 14.37 1.23
N SER A 154 12.50 14.25 2.29
CA SER A 154 12.04 14.27 3.69
C SER A 154 11.45 15.62 4.10
N ASP A 155 11.88 16.69 3.47
CA ASP A 155 11.31 18.04 3.63
C ASP A 155 10.65 18.53 2.34
N PRO A 156 9.37 18.24 2.12
CA PRO A 156 8.65 18.72 0.96
C PRO A 156 8.36 20.23 0.99
N SER A 157 8.62 20.90 2.12
CA SER A 157 8.52 22.34 2.20
C SER A 157 9.56 23.07 1.33
N GLY A 158 10.67 22.38 1.03
CA GLY A 158 11.72 22.88 0.14
C GLY A 158 11.43 22.71 -1.36
N MET A 159 10.21 22.27 -1.78
CA MET A 159 9.92 22.02 -3.20
C MET A 159 10.19 23.25 -4.07
N ALA A 160 10.84 23.01 -5.21
CA ALA A 160 11.17 24.02 -6.21
C ALA A 160 10.17 24.08 -7.37
N THR A 161 9.38 23.02 -7.61
CA THR A 161 8.35 23.02 -8.66
C THR A 161 7.38 24.16 -8.45
N ARG A 162 7.20 24.97 -9.51
CA ARG A 162 6.37 26.17 -9.51
C ARG A 162 5.34 26.16 -10.64
N ALA A 163 4.24 26.81 -10.38
CA ALA A 163 3.22 27.14 -11.36
C ALA A 163 3.10 28.65 -11.48
N THR A 164 2.87 29.16 -12.69
CA THR A 164 2.54 30.54 -12.97
C THR A 164 1.26 30.59 -13.79
N TYR A 165 0.43 31.62 -13.58
CA TYR A 165 -0.76 31.81 -14.39
C TYR A 165 -0.46 32.72 -15.57
N ASP A 166 -0.69 32.25 -16.80
CA ASP A 166 -0.57 33.06 -18.02
C ASP A 166 -1.94 33.68 -18.35
N GLY A 167 -2.09 34.96 -18.01
CA GLY A 167 -3.34 35.69 -18.25
C GLY A 167 -3.68 35.90 -19.73
N THR A 168 -2.73 35.67 -20.64
CA THR A 168 -2.94 35.82 -22.09
C THR A 168 -3.64 34.58 -22.66
N THR A 169 -3.20 33.36 -22.22
CA THR A 169 -3.77 32.10 -22.68
C THR A 169 -4.86 31.56 -21.75
N GLY A 170 -4.91 32.03 -20.51
CA GLY A 170 -5.83 31.55 -19.49
C GLY A 170 -5.41 30.19 -18.91
N GLU A 171 -4.13 29.81 -19.02
CA GLU A 171 -3.57 28.54 -18.59
C GLU A 171 -2.59 28.72 -17.41
N PHE A 172 -2.34 27.61 -16.68
CA PHE A 172 -1.17 27.53 -15.82
C PHE A 172 0.02 26.93 -16.56
N VAL A 173 1.22 27.44 -16.28
CA VAL A 173 2.50 26.92 -16.78
C VAL A 173 3.28 26.36 -15.61
N LEU A 174 3.54 25.06 -15.64
CA LEU A 174 4.27 24.32 -14.60
C LEU A 174 5.71 24.06 -15.05
N ASN A 175 6.65 24.32 -14.13
CA ASN A 175 8.08 24.04 -14.31
C ASN A 175 8.65 23.36 -13.07
N GLY A 176 9.39 22.27 -13.29
CA GLY A 176 10.04 21.49 -12.24
C GLY A 176 10.03 19.99 -12.49
N ALA A 177 10.52 19.23 -11.53
CA ALA A 177 10.58 17.76 -11.63
C ALA A 177 10.18 17.12 -10.31
N LYS A 178 9.40 16.01 -10.42
CA LYS A 178 9.10 15.11 -9.31
C LYS A 178 9.86 13.81 -9.50
N HIS A 179 10.27 13.17 -8.40
CA HIS A 179 11.13 12.00 -8.44
C HIS A 179 10.61 10.90 -7.50
N TRP A 180 10.93 9.64 -7.81
CA TRP A 180 10.42 8.44 -7.09
C TRP A 180 8.90 8.32 -7.12
N ILE A 181 8.27 8.61 -8.25
CA ILE A 181 6.83 8.64 -8.38
C ILE A 181 6.30 7.29 -8.87
N THR A 182 5.62 6.59 -7.99
CA THR A 182 4.91 5.34 -8.30
C THR A 182 3.84 5.61 -9.35
N ASN A 183 3.72 4.72 -10.31
CA ASN A 183 2.83 4.75 -11.48
C ASN A 183 3.17 5.82 -12.54
N ALA A 184 4.07 6.78 -12.33
CA ALA A 184 4.33 7.86 -13.29
C ALA A 184 4.55 7.38 -14.73
N PRO A 185 5.34 6.30 -15.00
CA PRO A 185 5.57 5.85 -16.37
C PRO A 185 4.30 5.41 -17.13
N ILE A 186 3.26 4.99 -16.41
CA ILE A 186 2.01 4.47 -16.98
C ILE A 186 0.77 5.32 -16.64
N ALA A 187 0.94 6.38 -15.84
CA ALA A 187 -0.17 7.22 -15.39
C ALA A 187 -0.79 8.02 -16.52
N ASP A 188 -2.10 8.11 -16.55
CA ASP A 188 -2.87 9.01 -17.41
C ASP A 188 -3.09 10.36 -16.73
N VAL A 189 -3.19 10.35 -15.39
CA VAL A 189 -3.49 11.51 -14.54
C VAL A 189 -2.42 11.63 -13.47
N CYS A 190 -1.78 12.79 -13.38
CA CYS A 190 -0.81 13.11 -12.34
C CYS A 190 -1.41 14.20 -11.42
N VAL A 191 -1.54 13.89 -10.12
CA VAL A 191 -1.80 14.92 -9.10
C VAL A 191 -0.47 15.49 -8.67
N VAL A 192 -0.16 16.72 -9.12
CA VAL A 192 1.14 17.36 -8.91
C VAL A 192 1.00 18.52 -7.93
N TRP A 193 1.89 18.58 -6.95
CA TRP A 193 1.98 19.69 -5.99
C TRP A 193 3.06 20.67 -6.43
N ALA A 194 2.68 21.94 -6.57
CA ALA A 194 3.58 23.00 -7.01
C ALA A 194 3.26 24.32 -6.28
N ARG A 195 4.23 25.23 -6.24
CA ARG A 195 4.04 26.57 -5.69
C ARG A 195 3.39 27.47 -6.72
N LEU A 196 2.26 28.07 -6.36
CA LEU A 196 1.61 29.16 -7.08
C LEU A 196 1.61 30.39 -6.15
N ASP A 197 2.27 31.47 -6.52
CA ASP A 197 2.39 32.69 -5.72
C ASP A 197 2.85 32.42 -4.26
N GLY A 198 3.84 31.50 -4.11
CA GLY A 198 4.40 31.10 -2.81
C GLY A 198 3.59 30.05 -2.04
N VAL A 199 2.33 29.78 -2.42
CA VAL A 199 1.46 28.81 -1.75
C VAL A 199 1.47 27.47 -2.51
N VAL A 200 1.60 26.36 -1.79
CA VAL A 200 1.52 25.01 -2.40
C VAL A 200 0.06 24.72 -2.78
N ARG A 201 -0.14 24.38 -4.07
CA ARG A 201 -1.43 24.02 -4.65
C ARG A 201 -1.32 22.67 -5.35
N GLY A 202 -2.44 21.96 -5.48
CA GLY A 202 -2.54 20.71 -6.24
C GLY A 202 -3.04 20.97 -7.67
N PHE A 203 -2.44 20.31 -8.64
CA PHE A 203 -2.78 20.42 -10.06
C PHE A 203 -3.01 19.03 -10.65
N ILE A 204 -3.99 18.91 -11.54
CA ILE A 204 -4.25 17.72 -12.35
C ILE A 204 -3.53 17.90 -13.68
N VAL A 205 -2.50 17.09 -13.91
CA VAL A 205 -1.72 17.09 -15.16
C VAL A 205 -2.01 15.79 -15.88
N GLU A 206 -2.48 15.86 -17.12
CA GLU A 206 -2.91 14.69 -17.87
C GLU A 206 -1.86 14.31 -18.93
N ARG A 207 -1.75 13.02 -19.20
CA ARG A 207 -0.83 12.49 -20.22
C ARG A 207 -1.12 13.12 -21.57
N GLY A 208 -0.05 13.49 -22.29
CA GLY A 208 -0.12 14.15 -23.60
C GLY A 208 -0.15 15.69 -23.53
N MET A 209 -0.23 16.29 -22.33
CA MET A 209 -0.07 17.74 -22.21
C MET A 209 1.33 18.17 -22.62
N HIS A 210 1.41 19.32 -23.28
CA HIS A 210 2.70 19.86 -23.77
C HIS A 210 3.66 20.10 -22.58
N GLY A 211 4.93 19.74 -22.76
CA GLY A 211 5.96 19.92 -21.75
C GLY A 211 5.97 18.89 -20.62
N LEU A 212 5.12 17.85 -20.68
CA LEU A 212 5.10 16.75 -19.71
C LEU A 212 5.89 15.54 -20.23
N SER A 213 6.78 15.01 -19.41
CA SER A 213 7.38 13.68 -19.62
C SER A 213 7.46 12.87 -18.32
N THR A 214 7.39 11.53 -18.45
CA THR A 214 7.33 10.61 -17.28
C THR A 214 8.31 9.46 -17.44
N PRO A 215 9.65 9.70 -17.44
CA PRO A 215 10.65 8.67 -17.63
C PRO A 215 10.66 7.66 -16.47
N LYS A 216 10.84 6.36 -16.81
CA LYS A 216 10.97 5.26 -15.82
C LYS A 216 12.33 5.31 -15.13
N ILE A 217 12.35 4.97 -13.83
CA ILE A 217 13.55 4.68 -13.04
C ILE A 217 13.73 3.16 -13.03
N PRO A 218 14.73 2.60 -13.72
CA PRO A 218 15.01 1.17 -13.75
C PRO A 218 15.93 0.75 -12.60
N GLY A 219 16.07 -0.57 -12.39
CA GLY A 219 17.13 -1.14 -11.54
C GLY A 219 16.86 -1.08 -10.04
N LYS A 220 15.61 -0.94 -9.62
CA LYS A 220 15.25 -1.04 -8.19
C LYS A 220 15.42 -2.46 -7.68
N PHE A 221 15.86 -2.62 -6.43
CA PHE A 221 15.87 -3.91 -5.72
C PHE A 221 14.60 -4.17 -4.90
N SER A 222 13.76 -3.17 -4.74
CA SER A 222 12.50 -3.18 -3.99
C SER A 222 11.35 -2.73 -4.89
N LEU A 223 10.14 -3.23 -4.64
CA LEU A 223 8.93 -2.85 -5.38
C LEU A 223 9.11 -2.96 -6.91
N ARG A 224 9.76 -4.03 -7.37
CA ARG A 224 10.19 -4.18 -8.78
C ARG A 224 9.02 -4.33 -9.75
N ALA A 225 7.91 -4.93 -9.30
CA ALA A 225 6.68 -5.05 -10.09
C ALA A 225 5.79 -3.77 -10.06
N SER A 226 6.29 -2.68 -9.48
CA SER A 226 5.61 -1.37 -9.48
C SER A 226 6.40 -0.39 -10.36
N PRO A 227 5.76 0.25 -11.37
CA PRO A 227 6.44 1.22 -12.21
C PRO A 227 6.72 2.47 -11.38
N THR A 228 7.98 2.89 -11.36
CA THR A 228 8.40 4.11 -10.66
C THR A 228 9.14 4.99 -11.64
N GLY A 229 8.89 6.30 -11.60
CA GLY A 229 9.51 7.23 -12.52
C GLY A 229 9.64 8.63 -11.95
N SER A 230 9.94 9.54 -12.84
CA SER A 230 9.90 10.99 -12.60
C SER A 230 8.71 11.60 -13.32
N ILE A 231 8.29 12.78 -12.89
CA ILE A 231 7.41 13.67 -13.64
C ILE A 231 8.23 14.92 -13.94
N VAL A 232 8.54 15.16 -15.20
CA VAL A 232 9.31 16.32 -15.64
C VAL A 232 8.37 17.27 -16.39
N MET A 233 8.38 18.53 -15.99
CA MET A 233 7.53 19.59 -16.53
C MET A 233 8.42 20.74 -17.00
N GLU A 234 8.41 20.99 -18.31
CA GLU A 234 9.16 22.05 -18.98
C GLU A 234 8.15 22.91 -19.73
N ASP A 235 7.83 24.08 -19.19
CA ASP A 235 6.74 24.93 -19.65
C ASP A 235 5.44 24.14 -19.89
N CYS A 236 5.14 23.25 -18.97
CA CYS A 236 3.98 22.37 -19.07
C CYS A 236 2.69 23.18 -18.91
N ARG A 237 1.92 23.27 -19.99
CA ARG A 237 0.69 24.06 -20.04
C ARG A 237 -0.49 23.18 -19.65
N ILE A 238 -1.27 23.68 -18.68
CA ILE A 238 -2.47 23.01 -18.19
C ILE A 238 -3.66 23.98 -18.16
N PRO A 239 -4.87 23.52 -18.47
CA PRO A 239 -6.07 24.34 -18.38
C PRO A 239 -6.27 24.94 -16.99
N ARG A 240 -6.87 26.13 -16.92
CA ARG A 240 -7.21 26.79 -15.64
C ARG A 240 -7.99 25.89 -14.70
N ASP A 241 -8.90 25.11 -15.24
CA ASP A 241 -9.80 24.25 -14.46
C ASP A 241 -9.12 22.97 -13.92
N ASN A 242 -7.83 22.77 -14.23
CA ASN A 242 -7.07 21.62 -13.71
C ASN A 242 -6.37 21.90 -12.37
N ILE A 243 -6.54 23.06 -11.75
CA ILE A 243 -6.17 23.28 -10.35
C ILE A 243 -7.19 22.60 -9.43
N LEU A 244 -6.76 22.00 -8.33
CA LEU A 244 -7.65 21.52 -7.27
C LEU A 244 -8.11 22.72 -6.43
N PRO A 245 -9.36 23.21 -6.60
CA PRO A 245 -9.75 24.53 -6.08
C PRO A 245 -9.75 24.61 -4.55
N LYS A 246 -10.02 23.49 -3.88
CA LYS A 246 -10.09 23.42 -2.41
C LYS A 246 -8.74 23.05 -1.76
N ALA A 247 -7.68 22.77 -2.54
CA ALA A 247 -6.35 22.47 -2.01
C ALA A 247 -5.55 23.74 -1.76
N SER A 248 -5.03 23.92 -0.54
CA SER A 248 -4.18 25.05 -0.17
C SER A 248 -3.18 24.64 0.91
N GLY A 249 -1.91 24.96 0.69
CA GLY A 249 -0.81 24.63 1.59
C GLY A 249 -0.45 23.13 1.60
N LEU A 250 0.70 22.82 2.22
CA LEU A 250 1.20 21.44 2.38
C LEU A 250 0.25 20.53 3.17
N GLN A 251 -0.62 21.10 4.03
CA GLN A 251 -1.60 20.32 4.79
C GLN A 251 -2.54 19.50 3.88
N SER A 252 -2.85 20.04 2.69
CA SER A 252 -3.64 19.31 1.71
C SER A 252 -2.91 18.06 1.22
N ALA A 253 -1.63 18.16 0.87
CA ALA A 253 -0.80 17.01 0.49
C ALA A 253 -0.62 16.02 1.67
N PHE A 254 -0.40 16.50 2.89
CA PHE A 254 -0.23 15.66 4.08
C PHE A 254 -1.50 14.87 4.42
N SER A 255 -2.68 15.43 4.17
CA SER A 255 -3.93 14.68 4.36
C SER A 255 -4.00 13.42 3.48
N CYS A 256 -3.45 13.48 2.27
CA CYS A 256 -3.36 12.34 1.36
C CYS A 256 -2.36 11.29 1.89
N LEU A 257 -1.20 11.75 2.40
CA LEU A 257 -0.21 10.85 3.01
C LEU A 257 -0.76 10.14 4.24
N ASN A 258 -1.61 10.78 5.04
CA ASN A 258 -2.25 10.15 6.20
C ASN A 258 -3.20 9.02 5.78
N SER A 259 -3.96 9.20 4.68
CA SER A 259 -4.77 8.13 4.10
C SER A 259 -3.90 6.95 3.65
N ALA A 260 -2.79 7.21 2.96
CA ALA A 260 -1.86 6.18 2.50
C ALA A 260 -1.21 5.41 3.66
N ARG A 261 -0.79 6.11 4.75
CA ARG A 261 -0.18 5.49 5.95
C ARG A 261 -1.08 4.43 6.58
N PHE A 262 -2.40 4.65 6.58
CA PHE A 262 -3.35 3.68 7.10
C PHE A 262 -3.30 2.35 6.33
N GLY A 263 -3.42 2.38 5.01
CA GLY A 263 -3.34 1.17 4.16
C GLY A 263 -1.98 0.46 4.25
N ILE A 264 -0.88 1.23 4.38
CA ILE A 264 0.48 0.67 4.58
C ILE A 264 0.57 -0.09 5.91
N SER A 265 -0.07 0.42 6.98
CA SER A 265 -0.05 -0.25 8.29
C SER A 265 -0.67 -1.65 8.25
N TRP A 266 -1.73 -1.84 7.47
CA TRP A 266 -2.37 -3.13 7.24
C TRP A 266 -1.57 -4.02 6.27
N GLY A 267 -1.14 -3.43 5.15
CA GLY A 267 -0.46 -4.17 4.10
C GLY A 267 0.83 -4.83 4.56
N ALA A 268 1.67 -4.11 5.31
CA ALA A 268 2.91 -4.63 5.83
C ALA A 268 2.73 -5.89 6.70
N LEU A 269 1.64 -5.95 7.49
CA LEU A 269 1.30 -7.15 8.26
C LEU A 269 0.94 -8.33 7.34
N GLY A 270 0.26 -8.08 6.21
CA GLY A 270 -0.03 -9.11 5.22
C GLY A 270 1.24 -9.72 4.60
N ALA A 271 2.22 -8.88 4.26
CA ALA A 271 3.52 -9.36 3.79
C ALA A 271 4.24 -10.21 4.86
N ALA A 272 4.20 -9.77 6.11
CA ALA A 272 4.80 -10.49 7.24
C ALA A 272 4.11 -11.84 7.49
N GLU A 273 2.79 -11.87 7.45
CA GLU A 273 1.98 -13.09 7.60
C GLU A 273 2.27 -14.09 6.48
N ALA A 274 2.38 -13.63 5.23
CA ALA A 274 2.77 -14.49 4.10
C ALA A 274 4.16 -15.12 4.31
N CYS A 275 5.13 -14.33 4.80
CA CYS A 275 6.46 -14.86 5.14
C CYS A 275 6.39 -15.90 6.28
N TYR A 276 5.57 -15.65 7.29
CA TYR A 276 5.38 -16.56 8.41
C TYR A 276 4.80 -17.91 7.96
N GLU A 277 3.74 -17.91 7.16
CA GLU A 277 3.11 -19.15 6.67
C GLU A 277 4.12 -20.00 5.90
N VAL A 278 4.87 -19.41 4.98
CA VAL A 278 5.92 -20.11 4.22
C VAL A 278 7.00 -20.69 5.15
N ALA A 279 7.47 -19.89 6.12
CA ALA A 279 8.52 -20.34 7.03
C ALA A 279 8.04 -21.44 7.99
N ARG A 280 6.80 -21.30 8.53
CA ARG A 280 6.18 -22.31 9.41
C ARG A 280 6.07 -23.66 8.71
N ASP A 281 5.52 -23.66 7.50
CA ASP A 281 5.32 -24.88 6.72
C ASP A 281 6.69 -25.51 6.35
N TYR A 282 7.64 -24.68 5.90
CA TYR A 282 8.99 -25.14 5.57
C TYR A 282 9.69 -25.80 6.76
N VAL A 283 9.70 -25.21 7.96
CA VAL A 283 10.41 -25.79 9.11
C VAL A 283 9.67 -26.98 9.70
N SER A 284 8.38 -27.15 9.41
CA SER A 284 7.60 -28.32 9.79
C SER A 284 7.90 -29.52 8.90
N ASP A 285 8.16 -29.28 7.61
CA ASP A 285 8.40 -30.32 6.62
C ASP A 285 9.88 -30.68 6.48
N ARG A 286 10.78 -29.71 6.68
CA ARG A 286 12.23 -29.89 6.49
C ARG A 286 12.84 -30.74 7.58
N ILE A 287 13.31 -31.93 7.23
CA ILE A 287 13.97 -32.86 8.15
C ILE A 287 15.49 -32.63 8.14
N GLN A 288 16.10 -32.36 9.29
CA GLN A 288 17.54 -32.35 9.53
C GLN A 288 17.83 -32.99 10.88
N PHE A 289 18.99 -33.69 11.02
CA PHE A 289 19.35 -34.42 12.24
C PHE A 289 18.27 -35.42 12.69
N GLY A 290 17.52 -36.00 11.75
CA GLY A 290 16.49 -36.99 12.01
C GLY A 290 15.15 -36.45 12.54
N ALA A 291 14.95 -35.11 12.57
CA ALA A 291 13.71 -34.47 13.04
C ALA A 291 13.37 -33.23 12.19
N PRO A 292 12.10 -32.78 12.19
CA PRO A 292 11.73 -31.49 11.60
C PRO A 292 12.50 -30.34 12.24
N LEU A 293 12.81 -29.28 11.48
CA LEU A 293 13.48 -28.10 12.03
C LEU A 293 12.66 -27.46 13.17
N SER A 294 11.34 -27.56 13.11
CA SER A 294 10.41 -27.09 14.14
C SER A 294 10.56 -27.81 15.49
N ALA A 295 11.24 -28.95 15.55
CA ALA A 295 11.58 -29.61 16.82
C ALA A 295 12.66 -28.85 17.63
N ASN A 296 13.38 -27.91 17.00
CA ASN A 296 14.43 -27.13 17.64
C ASN A 296 13.83 -25.93 18.39
N GLN A 297 14.18 -25.77 19.67
CA GLN A 297 13.68 -24.67 20.52
C GLN A 297 14.03 -23.28 19.99
N LEU A 298 15.17 -23.09 19.31
CA LEU A 298 15.51 -21.80 18.70
C LEU A 298 14.59 -21.46 17.52
N VAL A 299 14.10 -22.47 16.78
CA VAL A 299 13.09 -22.30 15.73
C VAL A 299 11.74 -21.98 16.35
N GLN A 300 11.31 -22.76 17.37
CA GLN A 300 10.05 -22.53 18.09
C GLN A 300 9.97 -21.12 18.67
N LYS A 301 11.06 -20.62 19.28
CA LYS A 301 11.13 -19.26 19.80
C LYS A 301 10.88 -18.23 18.71
N LYS A 302 11.51 -18.37 17.54
CA LYS A 302 11.33 -17.43 16.42
C LYS A 302 9.88 -17.43 15.94
N LEU A 303 9.26 -18.59 15.80
CA LEU A 303 7.85 -18.70 15.39
C LEU A 303 6.92 -18.04 16.42
N ALA A 304 7.16 -18.29 17.73
CA ALA A 304 6.37 -17.67 18.79
C ALA A 304 6.49 -16.15 18.82
N ASP A 305 7.71 -15.60 18.63
CA ASP A 305 7.93 -14.16 18.55
C ASP A 305 7.18 -13.55 17.36
N VAL A 306 7.20 -14.21 16.19
CA VAL A 306 6.48 -13.77 14.99
C VAL A 306 4.97 -13.73 15.22
N VAL A 307 4.40 -14.80 15.75
CA VAL A 307 2.96 -14.90 16.04
C VAL A 307 2.53 -13.80 17.03
N THR A 308 3.35 -13.54 18.04
CA THR A 308 3.10 -12.48 19.02
C THR A 308 2.98 -11.11 18.34
N GLU A 309 3.97 -10.74 17.52
CA GLU A 309 4.02 -9.43 16.86
C GLU A 309 2.90 -9.27 15.81
N LEU A 310 2.56 -10.32 15.06
CA LEU A 310 1.43 -10.31 14.13
C LEU A 310 0.10 -10.09 14.86
N SER A 311 -0.15 -10.85 15.94
CA SER A 311 -1.39 -10.75 16.72
C SER A 311 -1.60 -9.36 17.30
N LEU A 312 -0.56 -8.78 17.93
CA LEU A 312 -0.60 -7.42 18.46
C LEU A 312 -0.77 -6.37 17.35
N GLY A 313 -0.08 -6.57 16.22
CA GLY A 313 -0.18 -5.71 15.05
C GLY A 313 -1.61 -5.64 14.50
N TYR A 314 -2.25 -6.79 14.29
CA TYR A 314 -3.62 -6.86 13.79
C TYR A 314 -4.64 -6.23 14.75
N CYS A 315 -4.55 -6.49 16.04
CA CYS A 315 -5.40 -5.81 17.04
C CYS A 315 -5.28 -4.29 16.96
N ALA A 316 -4.04 -3.80 16.81
CA ALA A 316 -3.78 -2.37 16.79
C ALA A 316 -4.30 -1.69 15.51
N VAL A 317 -4.09 -2.29 14.32
CA VAL A 317 -4.57 -1.70 13.06
C VAL A 317 -6.09 -1.79 12.93
N GLN A 318 -6.73 -2.86 13.42
CA GLN A 318 -8.18 -2.98 13.48
C GLN A 318 -8.77 -1.86 14.36
N ARG A 319 -8.18 -1.66 15.56
CA ARG A 319 -8.61 -0.56 16.44
C ARG A 319 -8.44 0.80 15.78
N LEU A 320 -7.35 1.02 15.02
CA LEU A 320 -7.14 2.26 14.28
C LEU A 320 -8.21 2.49 13.22
N GLY A 321 -8.66 1.42 12.52
CA GLY A 321 -9.75 1.48 11.56
C GLY A 321 -11.05 1.94 12.20
N GLU A 322 -11.44 1.33 13.33
CA GLU A 322 -12.61 1.76 14.12
C GLU A 322 -12.54 3.25 14.52
N LEU A 323 -11.37 3.68 15.00
CA LEU A 323 -11.16 5.09 15.37
C LEU A 323 -11.28 6.03 14.16
N LYS A 324 -10.80 5.58 13.00
CA LYS A 324 -10.85 6.37 11.75
C LYS A 324 -12.29 6.54 11.27
N ASP A 325 -13.12 5.49 11.30
CA ASP A 325 -14.52 5.54 10.89
C ASP A 325 -15.37 6.43 11.82
N HIS A 326 -14.98 6.55 13.08
CA HIS A 326 -15.58 7.48 14.02
C HIS A 326 -14.96 8.89 14.05
N GLY A 327 -14.03 9.20 13.11
CA GLY A 327 -13.35 10.51 13.06
C GLY A 327 -12.42 10.80 14.25
N ARG A 328 -11.97 9.77 14.97
CA ARG A 328 -11.17 9.85 16.19
C ARG A 328 -9.70 9.45 16.01
N ALA A 329 -9.30 9.02 14.83
CA ALA A 329 -7.91 8.67 14.56
C ALA A 329 -7.04 9.93 14.45
N SER A 330 -6.05 10.07 15.34
CA SER A 330 -5.06 11.15 15.25
C SER A 330 -3.98 10.86 14.22
N VAL A 331 -3.29 11.90 13.74
CA VAL A 331 -2.13 11.77 12.82
C VAL A 331 -1.00 11.00 13.49
N GLU A 332 -0.82 11.16 14.80
CA GLU A 332 0.18 10.45 15.60
C GLU A 332 -0.13 8.97 15.66
N ALA A 333 -1.39 8.56 15.85
CA ALA A 333 -1.81 7.16 15.86
C ALA A 333 -1.55 6.49 14.49
N LEU A 334 -1.90 7.18 13.39
CA LEU A 334 -1.60 6.73 12.02
C LEU A 334 -0.09 6.56 11.80
N SER A 335 0.71 7.52 12.26
CA SER A 335 2.16 7.51 12.11
C SER A 335 2.82 6.43 12.96
N LEU A 336 2.34 6.26 14.20
CA LEU A 336 2.81 5.23 15.14
C LEU A 336 2.61 3.84 14.55
N LEU A 337 1.40 3.53 14.06
CA LEU A 337 1.11 2.18 13.56
C LEU A 337 1.78 1.93 12.21
N LYS A 338 1.88 2.92 11.31
CA LYS A 338 2.68 2.78 10.09
C LYS A 338 4.12 2.44 10.42
N ARG A 339 4.76 3.17 11.33
CA ARG A 339 6.14 2.92 11.78
C ARG A 339 6.29 1.52 12.37
N ASN A 340 5.38 1.15 13.29
CA ASN A 340 5.45 -0.14 13.98
C ASN A 340 5.24 -1.31 13.01
N SER A 341 4.16 -1.29 12.22
CA SER A 341 3.83 -2.39 11.30
C SER A 341 4.94 -2.62 10.26
N CYS A 342 5.49 -1.55 9.66
CA CYS A 342 6.58 -1.69 8.69
C CYS A 342 7.87 -2.25 9.33
N GLY A 343 8.28 -1.72 10.50
CA GLY A 343 9.49 -2.20 11.19
C GLY A 343 9.36 -3.66 11.62
N LYS A 344 8.23 -4.02 12.23
CA LYS A 344 7.97 -5.41 12.64
C LYS A 344 7.83 -6.37 11.47
N ALA A 345 7.19 -5.95 10.40
CA ALA A 345 7.09 -6.75 9.18
C ALA A 345 8.45 -7.07 8.58
N LEU A 346 9.38 -6.10 8.54
CA LEU A 346 10.74 -6.32 8.08
C LEU A 346 11.50 -7.30 8.99
N ASP A 347 11.41 -7.13 10.32
CA ASP A 347 12.04 -8.05 11.29
C ASP A 347 11.51 -9.48 11.12
N ILE A 348 10.20 -9.63 10.94
CA ILE A 348 9.53 -10.92 10.68
C ILE A 348 10.02 -11.52 9.37
N ALA A 349 10.00 -10.77 8.27
CA ALA A 349 10.43 -11.27 6.97
C ALA A 349 11.90 -11.73 6.99
N ARG A 350 12.80 -10.98 7.64
CA ARG A 350 14.21 -11.35 7.83
C ARG A 350 14.37 -12.62 8.70
N THR A 351 13.56 -12.75 9.75
CA THR A 351 13.52 -13.96 10.59
C THR A 351 13.06 -15.18 9.79
N CYS A 352 11.99 -15.03 9.00
CA CYS A 352 11.49 -16.09 8.12
C CYS A 352 12.51 -16.48 7.05
N ARG A 353 13.18 -15.50 6.43
CA ARG A 353 14.27 -15.74 5.49
C ARG A 353 15.39 -16.58 6.13
N ASP A 354 15.75 -16.28 7.36
CA ASP A 354 16.78 -17.01 8.10
C ASP A 354 16.34 -18.46 8.40
N LEU A 355 15.06 -18.68 8.76
CA LEU A 355 14.49 -20.01 9.00
C LEU A 355 14.55 -20.92 7.76
N LEU A 356 14.51 -20.37 6.55
CA LEU A 356 14.63 -21.13 5.30
C LEU A 356 16.10 -21.46 4.93
N GLY A 357 17.09 -20.94 5.65
CA GLY A 357 18.50 -21.14 5.34
C GLY A 357 18.88 -20.66 3.94
N GLY A 358 19.57 -21.49 3.15
CA GLY A 358 19.93 -21.18 1.76
C GLY A 358 18.75 -20.96 0.83
N ASN A 359 17.62 -21.64 1.05
CA ASN A 359 16.40 -21.45 0.28
C ASN A 359 15.75 -20.07 0.53
N GLY A 360 16.09 -19.41 1.64
CA GLY A 360 15.56 -18.10 2.00
C GLY A 360 15.98 -16.96 1.09
N ILE A 361 16.93 -17.16 0.18
CA ILE A 361 17.36 -16.15 -0.81
C ILE A 361 16.88 -16.45 -2.23
N GLN A 362 16.04 -17.47 -2.41
CA GLN A 362 15.48 -17.85 -3.70
C GLN A 362 14.04 -17.33 -3.82
N ASP A 363 13.70 -16.78 -4.98
CA ASP A 363 12.40 -16.13 -5.20
C ASP A 363 11.21 -17.10 -5.25
N GLU A 364 11.47 -18.38 -5.52
CA GLU A 364 10.49 -19.47 -5.44
C GLU A 364 9.77 -19.54 -4.08
N TYR A 365 10.49 -19.21 -2.98
CA TYR A 365 9.94 -19.19 -1.63
C TYR A 365 9.30 -17.85 -1.25
N HIS A 366 9.33 -16.86 -2.13
CA HIS A 366 8.74 -15.53 -1.98
C HIS A 366 9.32 -14.65 -0.86
N VAL A 367 9.86 -15.22 0.22
CA VAL A 367 10.28 -14.50 1.43
C VAL A 367 11.32 -13.42 1.16
N ILE A 368 12.35 -13.70 0.33
CA ILE A 368 13.38 -12.70 0.00
C ILE A 368 12.79 -11.48 -0.71
N ARG A 369 11.79 -11.68 -1.57
CA ARG A 369 11.11 -10.57 -2.25
C ARG A 369 10.41 -9.65 -1.26
N HIS A 370 9.71 -10.22 -0.26
CA HIS A 370 9.12 -9.44 0.82
C HIS A 370 10.16 -8.73 1.67
N CYS A 371 11.29 -9.38 2.01
CA CYS A 371 12.40 -8.72 2.70
C CYS A 371 12.85 -7.46 1.93
N MET A 372 13.13 -7.62 0.63
CA MET A 372 13.59 -6.50 -0.21
C MET A 372 12.54 -5.39 -0.34
N ASN A 373 11.26 -5.74 -0.40
CA ASN A 373 10.18 -4.76 -0.52
C ASN A 373 9.95 -3.96 0.77
N LEU A 374 10.20 -4.59 1.93
CA LEU A 374 9.96 -3.98 3.25
C LEU A 374 11.11 -3.07 3.72
N GLU A 375 12.32 -3.17 3.11
CA GLU A 375 13.42 -2.21 3.32
C GLU A 375 12.99 -0.78 2.95
#